data_9b6ba6897ac7b2a008c69c51bc6cb785
#
_entry.id   9b6ba6897ac7b2a008c69c51bc6cb785
#
_cell.length_a   1.000
_cell.length_b   1.000
_cell.length_c   1.000
_cell.angle_alpha   90.00
_cell.angle_beta   90.00
_cell.angle_gamma   90.00
#
_symmetry.space_group_name_H-M   'P 1'
#
loop_
_entity.id
_entity.type
_entity.pdbx_description
1 polymer ?
#
loop_
_entity_poly.entity_id
_entity_poly.type
_entity_poly.pdbx_seq_one_letter_code
_entity_poly.pdbx_strand_id
1 'polypeptide(L)'
;MNSSETGPAEGTVAAVAPQLRELRRRAALTLEAASRAAGLSPAHLSRLETGQRQPSLPMLLALARVYGTTVAELLGETSADRDAVVRGADMEPTAAGGWTYWQAGAPGRGMQALRVQVPYGSQGDVVRVHPGEEWLHVLRGRLRLRLGDTEHRLTAGDSAHFDSMTPHRIAAQDPDGVELLFVHTLLQSPTAALCLGPTPGETP
;
A
#
# COMPACT_ATOMS: atom_id res chain seq x y z
N MET A 1 -38.07 -26.59 21.36
CA MET A 1 -36.93 -25.70 21.58
C MET A 1 -36.23 -25.61 20.23
N ASN A 2 -36.57 -24.56 19.46
CA ASN A 2 -35.98 -24.29 18.16
C ASN A 2 -34.98 -23.15 18.31
N SER A 3 -33.71 -23.44 18.21
CA SER A 3 -32.68 -22.42 18.19
C SER A 3 -32.46 -22.01 16.72
N SER A 4 -32.92 -20.82 16.39
CA SER A 4 -32.70 -20.16 15.10
C SER A 4 -31.26 -19.66 15.07
N GLU A 5 -30.40 -20.33 14.33
CA GLU A 5 -29.07 -19.77 13.96
C GLU A 5 -29.26 -18.76 12.83
N THR A 6 -29.21 -17.50 13.18
CA THR A 6 -29.14 -16.39 12.21
C THR A 6 -27.69 -16.20 11.83
N GLY A 7 -27.36 -16.58 10.59
CA GLY A 7 -25.99 -16.42 10.05
C GLY A 7 -25.63 -14.96 9.78
N PRO A 8 -24.36 -14.57 9.96
CA PRO A 8 -23.88 -13.18 9.84
C PRO A 8 -23.51 -12.71 8.42
N ALA A 9 -24.13 -13.23 7.36
CA ALA A 9 -23.64 -13.03 5.99
C ALA A 9 -24.42 -12.00 5.14
N GLU A 10 -25.63 -11.61 5.50
CA GLU A 10 -26.47 -10.77 4.62
C GLU A 10 -26.22 -9.26 4.74
N GLY A 11 -25.71 -8.76 5.84
CA GLY A 11 -25.47 -7.32 6.07
C GLY A 11 -24.26 -6.73 5.31
N THR A 12 -23.23 -7.53 5.07
CA THR A 12 -21.95 -7.07 4.51
C THR A 12 -22.02 -6.87 2.98
N VAL A 13 -22.88 -7.59 2.31
CA VAL A 13 -22.94 -7.62 0.83
C VAL A 13 -23.73 -6.45 0.25
N ALA A 14 -24.74 -5.98 0.98
CA ALA A 14 -25.57 -4.83 0.56
C ALA A 14 -24.76 -3.50 0.54
N ALA A 15 -23.65 -3.42 1.29
CA ALA A 15 -22.83 -2.23 1.38
C ALA A 15 -21.82 -2.07 0.23
N VAL A 16 -21.45 -3.15 -0.46
CA VAL A 16 -20.38 -3.14 -1.49
C VAL A 16 -20.83 -2.41 -2.75
N ALA A 17 -22.05 -2.61 -3.20
CA ALA A 17 -22.53 -2.06 -4.48
C ALA A 17 -22.53 -0.52 -4.54
N PRO A 18 -23.08 0.21 -3.55
CA PRO A 18 -23.01 1.66 -3.52
C PRO A 18 -21.56 2.16 -3.47
N GLN A 19 -20.70 1.46 -2.73
CA GLN A 19 -19.29 1.82 -2.56
C GLN A 19 -18.51 1.69 -3.87
N LEU A 20 -18.74 0.63 -4.65
CA LEU A 20 -18.12 0.46 -5.97
C LEU A 20 -18.43 1.65 -6.90
N ARG A 21 -19.69 2.08 -6.94
CA ARG A 21 -20.12 3.20 -7.76
C ARG A 21 -19.50 4.53 -7.31
N GLU A 22 -19.48 4.76 -6.02
CA GLU A 22 -18.90 5.97 -5.42
C GLU A 22 -17.39 6.06 -5.69
N LEU A 23 -16.65 4.98 -5.48
CA LEU A 23 -15.20 4.94 -5.73
C LEU A 23 -14.86 5.11 -7.21
N ARG A 24 -15.65 4.52 -8.11
CA ARG A 24 -15.49 4.77 -9.55
C ARG A 24 -15.63 6.25 -9.88
N ARG A 25 -16.66 6.91 -9.31
CA ARG A 25 -16.90 8.35 -9.53
C ARG A 25 -15.78 9.21 -8.96
N ARG A 26 -15.26 8.88 -7.77
CA ARG A 26 -14.10 9.56 -7.18
C ARG A 26 -12.85 9.41 -8.04
N ALA A 27 -12.67 8.26 -8.67
CA ALA A 27 -11.63 8.03 -9.65
C ALA A 27 -11.87 8.74 -11.00
N ALA A 28 -12.95 9.51 -11.14
CA ALA A 28 -13.38 10.21 -12.37
C ALA A 28 -13.52 9.29 -13.60
N LEU A 29 -13.87 8.00 -13.38
CA LEU A 29 -14.00 7.02 -14.44
C LEU A 29 -15.46 6.84 -14.88
N THR A 30 -15.68 6.75 -16.21
CA THR A 30 -16.94 6.26 -16.75
C THR A 30 -17.09 4.77 -16.50
N LEU A 31 -18.32 4.24 -16.62
CA LEU A 31 -18.56 2.80 -16.48
C LEU A 31 -17.75 1.98 -17.49
N GLU A 32 -17.69 2.48 -18.74
CA GLU A 32 -16.96 1.86 -19.86
C GLU A 32 -15.44 1.86 -19.62
N ALA A 33 -14.90 2.99 -19.14
CA ALA A 33 -13.48 3.12 -18.86
C ALA A 33 -13.05 2.19 -17.71
N ALA A 34 -13.81 2.20 -16.62
CA ALA A 34 -13.54 1.35 -15.46
C ALA A 34 -13.67 -0.14 -15.80
N SER A 35 -14.72 -0.54 -16.51
CA SER A 35 -14.92 -1.94 -16.91
C SER A 35 -13.79 -2.43 -17.81
N ARG A 36 -13.38 -1.63 -18.79
CA ARG A 36 -12.25 -1.97 -19.68
C ARG A 36 -10.96 -2.15 -18.89
N ALA A 37 -10.65 -1.21 -17.99
CA ALA A 37 -9.45 -1.27 -17.18
C ALA A 37 -9.44 -2.46 -16.20
N ALA A 38 -10.62 -2.87 -15.70
CA ALA A 38 -10.77 -4.02 -14.81
C ALA A 38 -10.93 -5.36 -15.55
N GLY A 39 -10.92 -5.39 -16.89
CA GLY A 39 -11.16 -6.62 -17.66
C GLY A 39 -12.61 -7.14 -17.58
N LEU A 40 -13.59 -6.26 -17.33
CA LEU A 40 -15.00 -6.58 -17.19
C LEU A 40 -15.81 -6.03 -18.37
N SER A 41 -16.99 -6.59 -18.63
CA SER A 41 -17.96 -5.92 -19.52
C SER A 41 -18.69 -4.79 -18.78
N PRO A 42 -19.12 -3.71 -19.48
CA PRO A 42 -19.90 -2.64 -18.84
C PRO A 42 -21.17 -3.14 -18.16
N ALA A 43 -21.87 -4.11 -18.79
CA ALA A 43 -23.06 -4.72 -18.20
C ALA A 43 -22.76 -5.52 -16.93
N HIS A 44 -21.57 -6.12 -16.83
CA HIS A 44 -21.14 -6.83 -15.62
C HIS A 44 -20.86 -5.83 -14.50
N LEU A 45 -20.05 -4.81 -14.74
CA LEU A 45 -19.75 -3.78 -13.73
C LEU A 45 -21.03 -3.06 -13.26
N SER A 46 -21.97 -2.75 -14.18
CA SER A 46 -23.27 -2.16 -13.82
C SER A 46 -24.06 -3.04 -12.84
N ARG A 47 -24.09 -4.37 -13.05
CA ARG A 47 -24.75 -5.30 -12.12
C ARG A 47 -24.07 -5.39 -10.75
N LEU A 48 -22.75 -5.25 -10.70
CA LEU A 48 -22.02 -5.15 -9.44
C LEU A 48 -22.38 -3.87 -8.68
N GLU A 49 -22.40 -2.72 -9.39
CA GLU A 49 -22.73 -1.40 -8.81
C GLU A 49 -24.22 -1.24 -8.41
N THR A 50 -25.09 -2.09 -8.94
CA THR A 50 -26.53 -2.12 -8.59
C THR A 50 -26.88 -3.21 -7.58
N GLY A 51 -25.89 -4.01 -7.15
CA GLY A 51 -26.11 -5.11 -6.20
C GLY A 51 -26.81 -6.34 -6.81
N GLN A 52 -27.03 -6.35 -8.14
CA GLN A 52 -27.63 -7.49 -8.84
C GLN A 52 -26.68 -8.68 -8.97
N ARG A 53 -25.40 -8.47 -8.68
CA ARG A 53 -24.37 -9.49 -8.68
C ARG A 53 -23.31 -9.18 -7.61
N GLN A 54 -22.78 -10.23 -7.00
CA GLN A 54 -21.69 -10.11 -6.05
C GLN A 54 -20.34 -10.15 -6.77
N PRO A 55 -19.36 -9.29 -6.40
CA PRO A 55 -18.03 -9.38 -6.93
C PRO A 55 -17.28 -10.58 -6.32
N SER A 56 -16.51 -11.29 -7.12
CA SER A 56 -15.54 -12.25 -6.62
C SER A 56 -14.28 -11.53 -6.11
N LEU A 57 -13.47 -12.19 -5.29
CA LEU A 57 -12.20 -11.62 -4.81
C LEU A 57 -11.30 -11.13 -5.96
N PRO A 58 -11.08 -11.87 -7.06
CA PRO A 58 -10.31 -11.37 -8.20
C PRO A 58 -10.89 -10.08 -8.80
N MET A 59 -12.22 -9.93 -8.85
CA MET A 59 -12.87 -8.71 -9.34
C MET A 59 -12.66 -7.54 -8.38
N LEU A 60 -12.78 -7.76 -7.06
CA LEU A 60 -12.49 -6.74 -6.06
C LEU A 60 -11.04 -6.26 -6.16
N LEU A 61 -10.09 -7.17 -6.32
CA LEU A 61 -8.69 -6.84 -6.50
C LEU A 61 -8.44 -6.02 -7.78
N ALA A 62 -9.08 -6.39 -8.89
CA ALA A 62 -8.97 -5.64 -10.15
C ALA A 62 -9.58 -4.23 -10.02
N LEU A 63 -10.77 -4.11 -9.41
CA LEU A 63 -11.44 -2.82 -9.21
C LEU A 63 -10.70 -1.93 -8.22
N ALA A 64 -10.12 -2.49 -7.15
CA ALA A 64 -9.28 -1.75 -6.20
C ALA A 64 -8.09 -1.08 -6.91
N ARG A 65 -7.40 -1.81 -7.78
CA ARG A 65 -6.31 -1.26 -8.61
C ARG A 65 -6.78 -0.13 -9.52
N VAL A 66 -7.89 -0.35 -10.23
CA VAL A 66 -8.44 0.61 -11.19
C VAL A 66 -8.90 1.90 -10.51
N TYR A 67 -9.45 1.79 -9.29
CA TYR A 67 -9.95 2.94 -8.54
C TYR A 67 -8.87 3.58 -7.65
N GLY A 68 -7.66 2.98 -7.56
CA GLY A 68 -6.61 3.48 -6.68
C GLY A 68 -6.97 3.36 -5.18
N THR A 69 -7.67 2.28 -4.81
CA THR A 69 -8.20 2.06 -3.45
C THR A 69 -7.83 0.68 -2.90
N THR A 70 -8.24 0.36 -1.69
CA THR A 70 -8.05 -0.96 -1.08
C THR A 70 -9.32 -1.82 -1.19
N VAL A 71 -9.19 -3.13 -1.09
CA VAL A 71 -10.35 -4.04 -1.02
C VAL A 71 -11.19 -3.76 0.23
N ALA A 72 -10.55 -3.43 1.35
CA ALA A 72 -11.24 -3.04 2.59
C ALA A 72 -12.16 -1.82 2.36
N GLU A 73 -11.65 -0.81 1.63
CA GLU A 73 -12.44 0.37 1.28
C GLU A 73 -13.59 0.02 0.30
N LEU A 74 -13.37 -0.90 -0.64
CA LEU A 74 -14.43 -1.44 -1.50
C LEU A 74 -15.51 -2.18 -0.72
N LEU A 75 -15.15 -2.85 0.37
CA LEU A 75 -16.07 -3.55 1.26
C LEU A 75 -16.80 -2.61 2.24
N GLY A 76 -16.52 -1.29 2.17
CA GLY A 76 -17.12 -0.32 3.09
C GLY A 76 -16.47 -0.30 4.48
N GLU A 77 -15.37 -1.02 4.67
CA GLU A 77 -14.54 -0.94 5.87
C GLU A 77 -13.75 0.36 5.87
N THR A 78 -14.45 1.48 5.67
CA THR A 78 -13.84 2.79 5.79
C THR A 78 -13.62 3.07 7.26
N SER A 79 -12.40 3.33 7.62
CA SER A 79 -12.10 4.04 8.87
C SER A 79 -12.70 5.44 8.74
N ALA A 80 -13.93 5.57 9.16
CA ALA A 80 -14.77 6.75 8.98
C ALA A 80 -14.29 7.97 9.77
N ASP A 81 -13.15 7.93 10.43
CA ASP A 81 -12.65 9.06 11.22
C ASP A 81 -11.13 9.03 11.34
N ARG A 82 -10.45 8.97 10.17
CA ARG A 82 -8.99 9.12 10.20
C ARG A 82 -8.67 10.59 10.06
N ASP A 83 -8.16 11.16 11.13
CA ASP A 83 -7.54 12.49 11.07
C ASP A 83 -6.60 12.53 9.85
N ALA A 84 -6.79 13.52 9.00
CA ALA A 84 -5.92 13.74 7.85
C ALA A 84 -4.50 14.16 8.27
N VAL A 85 -4.34 14.53 9.54
CA VAL A 85 -3.09 15.01 10.11
C VAL A 85 -2.48 13.97 11.03
N VAL A 86 -1.27 13.53 10.71
CA VAL A 86 -0.43 12.74 11.61
C VAL A 86 0.56 13.67 12.30
N ARG A 87 0.51 13.75 13.62
CA ARG A 87 1.39 14.59 14.40
C ARG A 87 2.70 13.87 14.68
N GLY A 88 3.83 14.53 14.41
CA GLY A 88 5.16 13.96 14.62
C GLY A 88 5.41 13.51 16.08
N ALA A 89 4.80 14.20 17.04
CA ALA A 89 4.90 13.85 18.46
C ALA A 89 4.15 12.58 18.84
N ASP A 90 3.17 12.18 18.02
CA ASP A 90 2.32 11.01 18.28
C ASP A 90 2.77 9.77 17.48
N MET A 91 3.84 9.92 16.67
CA MET A 91 4.37 8.81 15.86
C MET A 91 5.21 7.87 16.71
N GLU A 92 4.76 6.64 16.89
CA GLU A 92 5.51 5.60 17.55
C GLU A 92 6.50 4.91 16.58
N PRO A 93 7.77 4.71 16.99
CA PRO A 93 8.73 3.99 16.18
C PRO A 93 8.40 2.50 16.13
N THR A 94 8.55 1.90 14.97
CA THR A 94 8.47 0.45 14.78
C THR A 94 9.77 -0.03 14.15
N ALA A 95 10.32 -1.13 14.65
CA ALA A 95 11.52 -1.74 14.10
C ALA A 95 11.13 -2.98 13.27
N ALA A 96 11.60 -3.03 12.03
CA ALA A 96 11.49 -4.21 11.18
C ALA A 96 12.69 -4.31 10.24
N GLY A 97 13.19 -5.54 10.05
CA GLY A 97 14.27 -5.80 9.12
C GLY A 97 15.57 -5.02 9.41
N GLY A 98 15.83 -4.63 10.66
CA GLY A 98 16.98 -3.82 11.04
C GLY A 98 16.83 -2.31 10.78
N TRP A 99 15.66 -1.86 10.29
CA TRP A 99 15.33 -0.45 10.13
C TRP A 99 14.35 0.02 11.20
N THR A 100 14.35 1.31 11.47
CA THR A 100 13.32 1.95 12.30
C THR A 100 12.46 2.85 11.41
N TYR A 101 11.16 2.78 11.56
CA TYR A 101 10.24 3.60 10.78
C TYR A 101 9.10 4.14 11.64
N TRP A 102 8.55 5.27 11.20
CA TRP A 102 7.40 5.94 11.76
C TRP A 102 6.34 6.11 10.68
N GLN A 103 5.10 5.81 11.01
CA GLN A 103 3.98 6.00 10.10
C GLN A 103 3.69 7.50 9.94
N ALA A 104 4.09 8.07 8.80
CA ALA A 104 3.91 9.50 8.50
C ALA A 104 2.60 9.80 7.76
N GLY A 105 1.88 8.77 7.31
CA GLY A 105 0.58 8.88 6.66
C GLY A 105 -0.50 8.11 7.42
N ALA A 106 -1.77 8.50 7.25
CA ALA A 106 -2.89 7.77 7.84
C ALA A 106 -2.93 6.31 7.34
N PRO A 107 -3.03 5.32 8.23
CA PRO A 107 -3.04 3.91 7.87
C PRO A 107 -4.24 3.55 6.98
N GLY A 108 -4.09 2.55 6.08
CA GLY A 108 -5.15 2.05 5.20
C GLY A 108 -5.52 2.99 4.05
N ARG A 109 -4.67 3.93 3.69
CA ARG A 109 -4.73 4.68 2.43
C ARG A 109 -4.02 3.89 1.34
N GLY A 110 -4.36 4.13 0.06
CA GLY A 110 -3.72 3.48 -1.09
C GLY A 110 -2.24 3.86 -1.26
N MET A 111 -1.84 4.98 -0.69
CA MET A 111 -0.46 5.45 -0.59
C MET A 111 -0.07 5.46 0.88
N GLN A 112 1.07 4.89 1.21
CA GLN A 112 1.63 4.92 2.54
C GLN A 112 2.90 5.76 2.58
N ALA A 113 3.00 6.64 3.56
CA ALA A 113 4.16 7.46 3.80
C ALA A 113 4.81 7.09 5.13
N LEU A 114 6.11 6.85 5.09
CA LEU A 114 6.93 6.46 6.23
C LEU A 114 8.13 7.42 6.36
N ARG A 115 8.46 7.81 7.56
CA ARG A 115 9.79 8.31 7.89
C ARG A 115 10.62 7.10 8.28
N VAL A 116 11.80 6.92 7.69
CA VAL A 116 12.60 5.71 7.83
C VAL A 116 14.03 6.07 8.23
N GLN A 117 14.55 5.39 9.24
CA GLN A 117 15.96 5.41 9.62
C GLN A 117 16.58 4.09 9.21
N VAL A 118 17.56 4.15 8.30
CA VAL A 118 18.34 3.00 7.85
C VAL A 118 19.72 3.07 8.51
N PRO A 119 20.05 2.18 9.45
CA PRO A 119 21.38 2.13 10.06
C PRO A 119 22.46 1.69 9.06
N TYR A 120 23.68 2.14 9.30
CA TYR A 120 24.83 1.66 8.53
C TYR A 120 25.03 0.15 8.74
N GLY A 121 25.33 -0.56 7.66
CA GLY A 121 25.54 -2.01 7.69
C GLY A 121 24.27 -2.87 7.83
N SER A 122 23.10 -2.26 7.97
CA SER A 122 21.84 -3.00 8.00
C SER A 122 21.39 -3.36 6.58
N GLN A 123 21.01 -4.63 6.37
CA GLN A 123 20.34 -5.15 5.17
C GLN A 123 20.94 -4.75 3.79
N GLY A 124 22.23 -4.37 3.73
CA GLY A 124 22.88 -3.92 2.48
C GLY A 124 22.78 -4.92 1.32
N ASP A 125 22.54 -6.21 1.62
CA ASP A 125 22.44 -7.29 0.63
C ASP A 125 21.02 -7.79 0.38
N VAL A 126 20.02 -7.27 1.08
CA VAL A 126 18.63 -7.67 0.88
C VAL A 126 18.09 -7.05 -0.41
N VAL A 127 17.77 -7.91 -1.37
CA VAL A 127 17.08 -7.52 -2.61
C VAL A 127 15.59 -7.59 -2.37
N ARG A 128 14.88 -6.52 -2.73
CA ARG A 128 13.43 -6.45 -2.66
C ARG A 128 12.84 -6.44 -4.05
N VAL A 129 11.72 -7.12 -4.21
CA VAL A 129 10.89 -7.13 -5.43
C VAL A 129 9.45 -7.31 -5.00
N HIS A 130 8.58 -6.36 -5.28
CA HIS A 130 7.16 -6.46 -4.95
C HIS A 130 6.31 -5.57 -5.87
N PRO A 131 5.02 -5.86 -6.04
CA PRO A 131 4.14 -5.00 -6.83
C PRO A 131 3.96 -3.62 -6.20
N GLY A 132 3.94 -2.58 -7.05
CA GLY A 132 3.72 -1.20 -6.65
C GLY A 132 4.82 -0.27 -7.12
N GLU A 133 4.75 0.95 -6.66
CA GLU A 133 5.75 2.00 -6.92
C GLU A 133 6.30 2.49 -5.59
N GLU A 134 7.56 2.84 -5.59
CA GLU A 134 8.26 3.46 -4.47
C GLU A 134 8.82 4.81 -4.86
N TRP A 135 8.61 5.77 -3.99
CA TRP A 135 9.26 7.07 -4.03
C TRP A 135 9.98 7.30 -2.70
N LEU A 136 11.23 7.72 -2.77
CA LEU A 136 11.99 8.08 -1.59
C LEU A 136 12.65 9.44 -1.75
N HIS A 137 12.84 10.12 -0.62
CA HIS A 137 13.56 11.38 -0.52
C HIS A 137 14.53 11.32 0.66
N VAL A 138 15.78 11.66 0.42
CA VAL A 138 16.81 11.65 1.44
C VAL A 138 16.69 12.91 2.29
N LEU A 139 16.33 12.76 3.57
CA LEU A 139 16.24 13.85 4.53
C LEU A 139 17.62 14.19 5.13
N ARG A 140 18.40 13.13 5.44
CA ARG A 140 19.72 13.28 6.07
C ARG A 140 20.61 12.08 5.74
N GLY A 141 21.92 12.29 5.60
CA GLY A 141 22.92 11.26 5.33
C GLY A 141 23.06 10.97 3.83
N ARG A 142 23.71 9.85 3.51
CA ARG A 142 23.95 9.39 2.14
C ARG A 142 23.39 7.99 1.94
N LEU A 143 22.69 7.81 0.84
CA LEU A 143 22.01 6.59 0.45
C LEU A 143 22.73 5.95 -0.75
N ARG A 144 22.91 4.65 -0.72
CA ARG A 144 23.19 3.81 -1.88
C ARG A 144 21.90 3.09 -2.27
N LEU A 145 21.37 3.43 -3.43
CA LEU A 145 20.21 2.79 -4.05
C LEU A 145 20.69 1.99 -5.26
N ARG A 146 20.43 0.69 -5.27
CA ARG A 146 20.67 -0.16 -6.45
C ARG A 146 19.33 -0.54 -7.07
N LEU A 147 19.18 -0.28 -8.36
CA LEU A 147 18.01 -0.63 -9.17
C LEU A 147 18.47 -1.55 -10.29
N GLY A 148 18.13 -2.84 -10.22
CA GLY A 148 18.71 -3.85 -11.09
C GLY A 148 20.22 -3.86 -10.99
N ASP A 149 20.90 -3.58 -12.10
CA ASP A 149 22.38 -3.52 -12.18
C ASP A 149 22.95 -2.11 -12.00
N THR A 150 22.11 -1.10 -11.89
CA THR A 150 22.54 0.30 -11.76
C THR A 150 22.62 0.73 -10.31
N GLU A 151 23.73 1.32 -9.91
CA GLU A 151 23.94 1.92 -8.59
C GLU A 151 23.80 3.45 -8.66
N HIS A 152 22.98 3.98 -7.76
CA HIS A 152 22.80 5.41 -7.56
C HIS A 152 23.26 5.79 -6.15
N ARG A 153 23.93 6.94 -6.04
CA ARG A 153 24.32 7.55 -4.76
C ARG A 153 23.52 8.83 -4.58
N LEU A 154 22.71 8.86 -3.53
CA LEU A 154 21.86 9.99 -3.23
C LEU A 154 22.32 10.65 -1.93
N THR A 155 22.21 11.96 -1.89
CA THR A 155 22.51 12.81 -0.74
C THR A 155 21.26 13.52 -0.27
N ALA A 156 21.32 14.17 0.89
CA ALA A 156 20.18 14.95 1.40
C ALA A 156 19.66 15.94 0.33
N GLY A 157 18.34 15.90 0.09
CA GLY A 157 17.65 16.67 -0.95
C GLY A 157 17.38 15.87 -2.23
N ASP A 158 18.07 14.75 -2.47
CA ASP A 158 17.84 13.91 -3.64
C ASP A 158 16.61 13.02 -3.45
N SER A 159 15.97 12.67 -4.57
CA SER A 159 14.82 11.76 -4.60
C SER A 159 14.99 10.68 -5.67
N ALA A 160 14.35 9.55 -5.47
CA ALA A 160 14.21 8.51 -6.48
C ALA A 160 12.76 8.04 -6.55
N HIS A 161 12.29 7.70 -7.75
CA HIS A 161 10.97 7.11 -8.00
C HIS A 161 11.16 5.94 -8.97
N PHE A 162 10.67 4.76 -8.59
CA PHE A 162 10.87 3.55 -9.38
C PHE A 162 9.74 2.54 -9.17
N ASP A 163 9.56 1.67 -10.18
CA ASP A 163 8.71 0.49 -10.10
C ASP A 163 9.36 -0.54 -9.19
N SER A 164 8.66 -0.96 -8.13
CA SER A 164 9.14 -1.91 -7.13
C SER A 164 9.30 -3.35 -7.67
N MET A 165 8.80 -3.65 -8.87
CA MET A 165 9.15 -4.88 -9.60
C MET A 165 10.58 -4.89 -10.09
N THR A 166 11.25 -3.74 -10.17
CA THR A 166 12.70 -3.66 -10.40
C THR A 166 13.41 -4.14 -9.14
N PRO A 167 14.28 -5.18 -9.21
CA PRO A 167 15.06 -5.62 -8.06
C PRO A 167 15.83 -4.44 -7.47
N HIS A 168 15.61 -4.13 -6.20
CA HIS A 168 16.19 -2.95 -5.58
C HIS A 168 16.81 -3.24 -4.22
N ARG A 169 17.83 -2.44 -3.87
CA ARG A 169 18.51 -2.47 -2.57
C ARG A 169 18.72 -1.05 -2.08
N ILE A 170 18.51 -0.86 -0.80
CA ILE A 170 18.64 0.41 -0.10
C ILE A 170 19.64 0.22 1.03
N ALA A 171 20.70 1.02 1.09
CA ALA A 171 21.72 0.95 2.13
C ALA A 171 22.27 2.33 2.50
N ALA A 172 22.49 2.55 3.78
CA ALA A 172 23.21 3.72 4.25
C ALA A 172 24.69 3.65 3.90
N GLN A 173 25.29 4.79 3.53
CA GLN A 173 26.72 4.91 3.25
C GLN A 173 27.50 5.54 4.41
N ASP A 174 26.83 6.23 5.30
CA ASP A 174 27.46 6.90 6.45
C ASP A 174 27.31 6.09 7.73
N PRO A 175 28.28 6.10 8.64
CA PRO A 175 28.20 5.43 9.94
C PRO A 175 26.98 5.83 10.78
N ASP A 176 26.54 7.09 10.64
CA ASP A 176 25.34 7.62 11.31
C ASP A 176 24.01 7.14 10.68
N GLY A 177 24.10 6.37 9.59
CA GLY A 177 22.93 5.90 8.85
C GLY A 177 22.38 6.96 7.88
N VAL A 178 21.19 6.67 7.34
CA VAL A 178 20.45 7.59 6.45
C VAL A 178 19.00 7.70 6.91
N GLU A 179 18.46 8.91 6.84
CA GLU A 179 17.06 9.20 7.13
C GLU A 179 16.32 9.54 5.83
N LEU A 180 15.18 8.90 5.62
CA LEU A 180 14.39 8.98 4.41
C LEU A 180 12.94 9.34 4.71
N LEU A 181 12.31 10.09 3.83
CA LEU A 181 10.87 10.01 3.63
C LEU A 181 10.63 8.96 2.54
N PHE A 182 9.82 7.97 2.83
CA PHE A 182 9.57 6.83 1.96
C PHE A 182 8.08 6.71 1.70
N VAL A 183 7.70 6.74 0.44
CA VAL A 183 6.30 6.64 0.01
C VAL A 183 6.17 5.45 -0.92
N HIS A 184 5.21 4.59 -0.65
CA HIS A 184 4.95 3.43 -1.50
C HIS A 184 3.46 3.19 -1.71
N THR A 185 3.13 2.64 -2.87
CA THR A 185 1.80 2.16 -3.20
C THR A 185 1.81 0.64 -3.10
N LEU A 186 1.40 0.10 -1.95
CA LEU A 186 1.23 -1.35 -1.80
C LEU A 186 -0.11 -1.76 -2.36
N LEU A 187 -0.09 -2.40 -3.50
CA LEU A 187 -1.32 -2.86 -4.14
C LEU A 187 -2.04 -3.95 -3.35
N GLN A 188 -1.44 -4.61 -2.34
CA GLN A 188 -2.11 -5.71 -1.62
C GLN A 188 -1.41 -6.28 -0.37
N SER A 189 -0.65 -5.55 0.40
CA SER A 189 -0.17 -6.10 1.68
C SER A 189 -0.49 -5.20 2.87
N PRO A 190 -1.08 -5.73 3.94
CA PRO A 190 -1.33 -4.98 5.16
C PRO A 190 -0.07 -4.66 5.96
N THR A 191 1.09 -5.13 5.52
CA THR A 191 2.33 -5.02 6.27
C THR A 191 3.40 -4.25 5.51
N ALA A 192 3.93 -3.20 6.11
CA ALA A 192 5.18 -2.54 5.74
C ALA A 192 6.37 -3.53 5.64
N ALA A 193 6.20 -4.76 6.12
CA ALA A 193 7.19 -5.83 6.12
C ALA A 193 7.73 -6.20 4.72
N LEU A 194 6.96 -6.00 3.64
CA LEU A 194 7.46 -6.29 2.29
C LEU A 194 8.59 -5.32 1.87
N CYS A 195 8.49 -4.06 2.26
CA CYS A 195 9.53 -3.06 1.98
C CYS A 195 10.68 -3.12 3.00
N LEU A 196 10.40 -3.59 4.21
CA LEU A 196 11.35 -3.54 5.33
C LEU A 196 12.08 -4.86 5.58
N GLY A 197 11.70 -5.93 4.87
CA GLY A 197 12.26 -7.27 5.01
C GLY A 197 11.67 -8.07 6.19
N PRO A 198 11.98 -9.38 6.29
CA PRO A 198 11.44 -10.24 7.34
C PRO A 198 11.92 -9.80 8.73
N THR A 199 11.03 -9.94 9.70
CA THR A 199 11.38 -9.72 11.12
C THR A 199 12.38 -10.79 11.57
N PRO A 200 13.41 -10.47 12.38
CA PRO A 200 14.31 -11.46 12.92
C PRO A 200 13.52 -12.48 13.75
N GLY A 201 13.42 -13.74 13.29
CA GLY A 201 12.74 -14.83 13.98
C GLY A 201 11.68 -15.59 13.18
N GLU A 202 11.25 -15.11 12.01
CA GLU A 202 10.42 -15.87 11.08
C GLU A 202 11.32 -16.56 10.05
N THR A 203 11.57 -17.84 10.28
CA THR A 203 12.18 -18.74 9.29
C THR A 203 11.07 -19.22 8.34
N PRO A 204 11.31 -19.34 7.01
CA PRO A 204 10.32 -19.75 6.03
C PRO A 204 9.83 -21.18 6.25
#